data_77fceb60372d1de8d4750b449bd92771
#
_entry.id   77fceb60372d1de8d4750b449bd92771
#
_cell.length_a   1.000
_cell.length_b   1.000
_cell.length_c   1.000
_cell.angle_alpha   90.00
_cell.angle_beta   90.00
_cell.angle_gamma   90.00
#
_symmetry.space_group_name_H-M   'P 1'
#
loop_
_entity.id
_entity.type
_entity.pdbx_description
1 polymer ?
#
loop_
_entity_poly.entity_id
_entity_poly.type
_entity_poly.pdbx_seq_one_letter_code
_entity_poly.pdbx_strand_id
1 'polypeptide(L)'
;MKNIPLWLKQFPDAGTKVTISSADIPYIKESVLHLYSLGIHEVNINCVFEDVWKEGDDELFEKQLINLADAIIDGEYYKNYACSFFNETIGKPLDCNLQNGNWCGAGKMLAIDAQGNFYPCTRFAQYSLRNKKAWIIGNIHDGIDKNKLRPFLTLDRCTQSTQECIDCEVAEGCAWCQG
;
A
#
# COMPACT_ATOMS: atom_id res chain seq x y z
N MET A 1 -19.45 -2.20 -7.30
CA MET A 1 -19.15 -3.58 -6.83
C MET A 1 -19.96 -4.69 -7.53
N LYS A 2 -20.67 -4.37 -8.63
CA LYS A 2 -21.53 -5.29 -9.40
C LYS A 2 -20.82 -6.58 -9.88
N ASN A 3 -19.52 -6.52 -10.17
CA ASN A 3 -18.75 -7.63 -10.75
C ASN A 3 -17.93 -8.46 -9.74
N ILE A 4 -17.99 -8.13 -8.43
CA ILE A 4 -17.25 -8.88 -7.40
C ILE A 4 -17.61 -10.37 -7.39
N PRO A 5 -18.89 -10.79 -7.48
CA PRO A 5 -19.22 -12.22 -7.49
C PRO A 5 -18.60 -12.97 -8.69
N LEU A 6 -18.56 -12.34 -9.87
CA LEU A 6 -17.91 -12.92 -11.05
C LEU A 6 -16.39 -13.03 -10.85
N TRP A 7 -15.79 -12.01 -10.27
CA TRP A 7 -14.35 -11.97 -9.99
C TRP A 7 -13.95 -13.04 -8.97
N LEU A 8 -14.68 -13.17 -7.85
CA LEU A 8 -14.42 -14.19 -6.83
C LEU A 8 -14.64 -15.61 -7.34
N LYS A 9 -15.55 -15.81 -8.32
CA LYS A 9 -15.73 -17.11 -8.96
C LYS A 9 -14.47 -17.56 -9.72
N GLN A 10 -13.72 -16.63 -10.29
CA GLN A 10 -12.49 -16.93 -11.04
C GLN A 10 -11.25 -16.92 -10.13
N PHE A 11 -11.25 -16.08 -9.10
CA PHE A 11 -10.14 -15.86 -8.20
C PHE A 11 -10.63 -15.89 -6.74
N PRO A 12 -10.97 -17.07 -6.20
CA PRO A 12 -11.62 -17.18 -4.88
C PRO A 12 -10.74 -16.68 -3.72
N ASP A 13 -9.41 -16.76 -3.87
CA ASP A 13 -8.45 -16.36 -2.85
C ASP A 13 -7.86 -14.96 -3.10
N ALA A 14 -8.41 -14.21 -4.06
CA ALA A 14 -7.89 -12.90 -4.37
C ALA A 14 -8.26 -11.87 -3.32
N GLY A 15 -7.24 -11.21 -2.75
CA GLY A 15 -7.40 -10.05 -1.89
C GLY A 15 -7.80 -8.80 -2.67
N THR A 16 -8.21 -7.77 -1.97
CA THR A 16 -8.50 -6.46 -2.56
C THR A 16 -7.60 -5.38 -2.01
N LYS A 17 -7.46 -4.28 -2.75
CA LYS A 17 -6.72 -3.10 -2.32
C LYS A 17 -7.67 -1.93 -2.14
N VAL A 18 -7.61 -1.31 -0.97
CA VAL A 18 -8.39 -0.13 -0.60
C VAL A 18 -7.43 1.03 -0.36
N THR A 19 -7.79 2.21 -0.77
CA THR A 19 -7.03 3.44 -0.49
C THR A 19 -7.91 4.38 0.33
N ILE A 20 -7.38 4.87 1.44
CA ILE A 20 -8.07 5.74 2.40
C ILE A 20 -7.48 7.13 2.32
N SER A 21 -8.34 8.14 2.19
CA SER A 21 -8.04 9.55 2.36
C SER A 21 -8.77 10.11 3.58
N SER A 22 -8.52 11.38 3.95
CA SER A 22 -9.24 12.08 5.02
C SER A 22 -10.78 11.91 4.93
N ALA A 23 -11.33 11.99 3.73
CA ALA A 23 -12.78 11.86 3.52
C ALA A 23 -13.33 10.45 3.74
N ASP A 24 -12.48 9.42 3.69
CA ASP A 24 -12.87 8.02 3.77
C ASP A 24 -12.78 7.47 5.21
N ILE A 25 -12.06 8.16 6.11
CA ILE A 25 -11.84 7.71 7.49
C ILE A 25 -13.15 7.30 8.18
N PRO A 26 -14.24 8.07 8.14
CA PRO A 26 -15.49 7.73 8.83
C PRO A 26 -16.10 6.39 8.41
N TYR A 27 -15.71 5.88 7.25
CA TYR A 27 -16.29 4.68 6.63
C TYR A 27 -15.39 3.46 6.63
N ILE A 28 -14.25 3.50 7.33
CA ILE A 28 -13.25 2.40 7.32
C ILE A 28 -13.90 1.09 7.79
N LYS A 29 -14.53 1.10 8.96
CA LYS A 29 -15.18 -0.09 9.54
C LYS A 29 -16.21 -0.69 8.60
N GLU A 30 -17.17 0.12 8.17
CA GLU A 30 -18.27 -0.31 7.31
C GLU A 30 -17.77 -0.83 5.97
N SER A 31 -16.73 -0.19 5.41
CA SER A 31 -16.12 -0.59 4.14
C SER A 31 -15.46 -1.95 4.23
N VAL A 32 -14.69 -2.22 5.29
CA VAL A 32 -14.02 -3.51 5.50
C VAL A 32 -15.04 -4.60 5.73
N LEU A 33 -16.01 -4.39 6.64
CA LEU A 33 -17.05 -5.39 6.93
C LEU A 33 -17.93 -5.65 5.70
N HIS A 34 -18.19 -4.63 4.88
CA HIS A 34 -18.91 -4.82 3.62
C HIS A 34 -18.13 -5.70 2.64
N LEU A 35 -16.79 -5.49 2.52
CA LEU A 35 -15.95 -6.33 1.68
C LEU A 35 -15.94 -7.79 2.17
N TYR A 36 -15.88 -8.02 3.49
CA TYR A 36 -16.01 -9.34 4.08
C TYR A 36 -17.37 -9.98 3.75
N SER A 37 -18.47 -9.23 3.85
CA SER A 37 -19.81 -9.74 3.50
C SER A 37 -19.97 -10.12 2.04
N LEU A 38 -19.10 -9.60 1.16
CA LEU A 38 -19.05 -9.98 -0.26
C LEU A 38 -18.15 -11.19 -0.53
N GLY A 39 -17.51 -11.77 0.51
CA GLY A 39 -16.64 -12.93 0.40
C GLY A 39 -15.18 -12.59 0.07
N ILE A 40 -14.76 -11.34 0.25
CA ILE A 40 -13.35 -10.95 0.10
C ILE A 40 -12.63 -11.24 1.41
N HIS A 41 -11.72 -12.22 1.40
CA HIS A 41 -11.05 -12.69 2.61
C HIS A 41 -9.84 -11.84 3.02
N GLU A 42 -9.24 -11.08 2.11
CA GLU A 42 -8.07 -10.26 2.38
C GLU A 42 -8.29 -8.82 1.91
N VAL A 43 -8.23 -7.88 2.85
CA VAL A 43 -8.37 -6.45 2.59
C VAL A 43 -7.05 -5.76 2.87
N ASN A 44 -6.33 -5.37 1.81
CA ASN A 44 -5.10 -4.60 1.87
C ASN A 44 -5.40 -3.11 1.78
N ILE A 45 -5.14 -2.38 2.86
CA ILE A 45 -5.49 -0.97 2.96
C ILE A 45 -4.22 -0.12 2.96
N ASN A 46 -4.22 0.95 2.16
CA ASN A 46 -3.19 1.97 2.16
C ASN A 46 -3.81 3.34 2.44
N CYS A 47 -3.08 4.18 3.13
CA CYS A 47 -3.38 5.59 3.24
C CYS A 47 -2.85 6.36 2.02
N VAL A 48 -3.52 7.44 1.64
CA VAL A 48 -3.04 8.37 0.61
C VAL A 48 -1.78 9.06 1.12
N PHE A 49 -0.74 9.14 0.28
CA PHE A 49 0.54 9.78 0.63
C PHE A 49 0.55 11.29 0.39
N GLU A 50 -0.39 11.78 -0.40
CA GLU A 50 -0.54 13.19 -0.69
C GLU A 50 -1.03 13.95 0.55
N ASP A 51 -0.75 15.25 0.60
CA ASP A 51 -1.20 16.17 1.65
C ASP A 51 -2.70 16.44 1.52
N VAL A 52 -3.49 15.47 1.97
CA VAL A 52 -4.97 15.51 1.98
C VAL A 52 -5.54 15.40 3.40
N TRP A 53 -4.67 15.24 4.39
CA TRP A 53 -5.02 15.02 5.79
C TRP A 53 -5.34 16.33 6.50
N LYS A 54 -6.22 16.26 7.48
CA LYS A 54 -6.70 17.41 8.26
C LYS A 54 -6.37 17.22 9.74
N GLU A 55 -6.35 18.31 10.47
CA GLU A 55 -6.26 18.28 11.92
C GLU A 55 -7.38 17.43 12.53
N GLY A 56 -7.05 16.50 13.43
CA GLY A 56 -7.97 15.55 14.05
C GLY A 56 -8.27 14.29 13.24
N ASP A 57 -7.70 14.13 12.04
CA ASP A 57 -7.85 12.90 11.24
C ASP A 57 -7.17 11.70 11.93
N ASP A 58 -6.09 11.91 12.63
CA ASP A 58 -5.37 10.89 13.42
C ASP A 58 -6.24 10.31 14.52
N GLU A 59 -6.88 11.17 15.34
CA GLU A 59 -7.80 10.75 16.40
C GLU A 59 -9.02 10.01 15.83
N LEU A 60 -9.57 10.51 14.73
CA LEU A 60 -10.69 9.87 14.05
C LEU A 60 -10.29 8.52 13.46
N PHE A 61 -9.09 8.42 12.90
CA PHE A 61 -8.54 7.20 12.34
C PHE A 61 -8.32 6.15 13.43
N GLU A 62 -7.69 6.51 14.55
CA GLU A 62 -7.53 5.64 15.72
C GLU A 62 -8.88 5.09 16.19
N LYS A 63 -9.87 5.96 16.36
CA LYS A 63 -11.23 5.55 16.75
C LYS A 63 -11.85 4.56 15.78
N GLN A 64 -11.66 4.76 14.49
CA GLN A 64 -12.18 3.85 13.46
C GLN A 64 -11.45 2.50 13.48
N LEU A 65 -10.14 2.48 13.74
CA LEU A 65 -9.38 1.24 13.89
C LEU A 65 -9.83 0.46 15.13
N ILE A 66 -10.06 1.11 16.25
CA ILE A 66 -10.59 0.47 17.47
C ILE A 66 -11.97 -0.13 17.18
N ASN A 67 -12.88 0.65 16.59
CA ASN A 67 -14.22 0.16 16.23
C ASN A 67 -14.19 -1.02 15.24
N LEU A 68 -13.24 -1.03 14.32
CA LEU A 68 -13.05 -2.13 13.38
C LEU A 68 -12.48 -3.36 14.09
N ALA A 69 -11.49 -3.18 14.98
CA ALA A 69 -10.90 -4.26 15.77
C ALA A 69 -11.96 -4.96 16.64
N ASP A 70 -12.78 -4.19 17.36
CA ASP A 70 -13.89 -4.72 18.17
C ASP A 70 -14.86 -5.56 17.30
N ALA A 71 -15.26 -5.02 16.15
CA ALA A 71 -16.15 -5.74 15.25
C ALA A 71 -15.53 -7.02 14.67
N ILE A 72 -14.22 -7.03 14.40
CA ILE A 72 -13.48 -8.21 13.93
C ILE A 72 -13.42 -9.26 15.03
N ILE A 73 -13.22 -8.86 16.29
CA ILE A 73 -13.16 -9.76 17.44
C ILE A 73 -14.55 -10.32 17.74
N ASP A 74 -15.57 -9.46 17.87
CA ASP A 74 -16.94 -9.85 18.20
C ASP A 74 -17.57 -10.78 17.14
N GLY A 75 -17.29 -10.52 15.86
CA GLY A 75 -17.73 -11.33 14.74
C GLY A 75 -16.82 -12.53 14.44
N GLU A 76 -15.76 -12.74 15.22
CA GLU A 76 -14.75 -13.78 15.00
C GLU A 76 -14.14 -13.78 13.58
N TYR A 77 -14.17 -12.63 12.89
CA TYR A 77 -13.70 -12.51 11.50
C TYR A 77 -12.21 -12.87 11.35
N TYR A 78 -11.39 -12.64 12.39
CA TYR A 78 -9.95 -12.96 12.41
C TYR A 78 -9.64 -14.43 12.09
N LYS A 79 -10.63 -15.33 12.21
CA LYS A 79 -10.45 -16.76 11.88
C LYS A 79 -10.34 -17.03 10.38
N ASN A 80 -10.97 -16.20 9.54
CA ASN A 80 -11.11 -16.45 8.11
C ASN A 80 -10.80 -15.23 7.23
N TYR A 81 -10.60 -14.07 7.82
CA TYR A 81 -10.43 -12.80 7.12
C TYR A 81 -9.19 -12.05 7.62
N ALA A 82 -8.52 -11.34 6.72
CA ALA A 82 -7.35 -10.55 7.03
C ALA A 82 -7.56 -9.08 6.65
N CYS A 83 -7.03 -8.19 7.49
CA CYS A 83 -6.95 -6.76 7.21
C CYS A 83 -5.52 -6.29 7.47
N SER A 84 -4.91 -5.63 6.50
CA SER A 84 -3.50 -5.23 6.59
C SER A 84 -3.20 -4.26 7.72
N PHE A 85 -4.18 -3.51 8.24
CA PHE A 85 -4.00 -2.65 9.41
C PHE A 85 -3.73 -3.42 10.71
N PHE A 86 -4.07 -4.71 10.76
CA PHE A 86 -3.87 -5.58 11.93
C PHE A 86 -2.82 -6.66 11.67
N ASN A 87 -1.91 -6.41 10.73
CA ASN A 87 -0.78 -7.31 10.51
C ASN A 87 0.15 -7.26 11.74
N GLU A 88 0.54 -8.41 12.26
CA GLU A 88 1.38 -8.55 13.44
C GLU A 88 2.79 -7.93 13.31
N THR A 89 3.22 -7.67 12.07
CA THR A 89 4.51 -7.00 11.80
C THR A 89 4.43 -5.47 11.91
N ILE A 90 3.22 -4.89 11.93
CA ILE A 90 3.05 -3.44 12.13
C ILE A 90 3.46 -3.08 13.56
N GLY A 91 4.23 -2.01 13.70
CA GLY A 91 4.65 -1.50 15.01
C GLY A 91 6.00 -2.00 15.51
N LYS A 92 6.86 -2.46 14.62
CA LYS A 92 8.26 -2.79 14.95
C LYS A 92 9.22 -1.71 14.44
N PRO A 93 10.32 -1.43 15.13
CA PRO A 93 11.39 -0.57 14.63
C PRO A 93 12.12 -1.23 13.45
N LEU A 94 12.77 -0.43 12.60
CA LEU A 94 13.64 -0.95 11.54
C LEU A 94 14.88 -1.61 12.15
N ASP A 95 15.13 -2.86 11.77
CA ASP A 95 16.41 -3.51 12.06
C ASP A 95 17.37 -3.28 10.88
N CYS A 96 18.25 -2.29 11.03
CA CYS A 96 19.24 -1.96 9.99
C CYS A 96 20.38 -2.97 9.85
N ASN A 97 20.46 -4.01 10.70
CA ASN A 97 21.35 -5.14 10.52
C ASN A 97 20.77 -6.17 9.52
N LEU A 98 19.47 -6.12 9.28
CA LEU A 98 18.82 -6.93 8.25
C LEU A 98 18.84 -6.18 6.91
N GLN A 99 18.84 -6.91 5.81
CA GLN A 99 18.64 -6.32 4.49
C GLN A 99 17.18 -5.85 4.37
N ASN A 100 16.93 -4.61 4.68
CA ASN A 100 15.63 -3.96 4.55
C ASN A 100 15.43 -3.43 3.13
N GLY A 101 15.44 -4.32 2.15
CA GLY A 101 15.19 -3.96 0.77
C GLY A 101 13.84 -3.30 0.55
N ASN A 102 13.63 -2.79 -0.63
CA ASN A 102 12.41 -2.14 -1.04
C ASN A 102 11.18 -3.07 -0.97
N TRP A 103 10.34 -2.89 0.03
CA TRP A 103 9.11 -3.67 0.23
C TRP A 103 7.98 -3.25 -0.72
N CYS A 104 7.98 -2.01 -1.21
CA CYS A 104 6.91 -1.52 -2.08
C CYS A 104 6.93 -2.12 -3.49
N GLY A 105 7.99 -2.85 -3.84
CA GLY A 105 8.13 -3.52 -5.13
C GLY A 105 8.54 -2.62 -6.29
N ALA A 106 8.80 -1.32 -6.10
CA ALA A 106 9.32 -0.46 -7.16
C ALA A 106 10.62 -1.05 -7.73
N GLY A 107 10.68 -1.18 -9.05
CA GLY A 107 11.77 -1.86 -9.75
C GLY A 107 11.60 -3.39 -9.90
N LYS A 108 10.76 -4.02 -9.07
CA LYS A 108 10.35 -5.44 -9.22
C LYS A 108 8.97 -5.57 -9.87
N MET A 109 8.23 -4.47 -9.97
CA MET A 109 6.98 -4.35 -10.72
C MET A 109 7.23 -3.55 -12.00
N LEU A 110 6.30 -3.67 -12.95
CA LEU A 110 6.31 -2.95 -14.20
C LEU A 110 4.96 -2.28 -14.40
N ALA A 111 4.96 -0.97 -14.58
CA ALA A 111 3.79 -0.24 -15.07
C ALA A 111 4.03 0.18 -16.53
N ILE A 112 2.98 0.14 -17.34
CA ILE A 112 3.03 0.46 -18.76
C ILE A 112 1.92 1.46 -19.07
N ASP A 113 2.25 2.55 -19.77
CA ASP A 113 1.26 3.52 -20.23
C ASP A 113 0.71 3.16 -21.64
N ALA A 114 -0.25 3.94 -22.11
CA ALA A 114 -0.86 3.75 -23.41
C ALA A 114 0.11 4.01 -24.60
N GLN A 115 1.22 4.70 -24.35
CA GLN A 115 2.29 4.95 -25.32
C GLN A 115 3.34 3.84 -25.33
N GLY A 116 3.20 2.84 -24.43
CA GLY A 116 4.13 1.72 -24.31
C GLY A 116 5.38 2.04 -23.49
N ASN A 117 5.42 3.15 -22.76
CA ASN A 117 6.53 3.44 -21.86
C ASN A 117 6.47 2.60 -20.60
N PHE A 118 7.64 2.19 -20.12
CA PHE A 118 7.80 1.39 -18.91
C PHE A 118 8.23 2.24 -17.71
N TYR A 119 7.63 1.95 -16.55
CA TYR A 119 7.92 2.62 -15.28
C TYR A 119 8.20 1.60 -14.19
N PRO A 120 9.03 1.90 -13.18
CA PRO A 120 9.35 0.98 -12.09
C PRO A 120 8.15 0.67 -11.17
N CYS A 121 7.14 1.53 -11.15
CA CYS A 121 5.79 1.29 -10.64
C CYS A 121 4.85 2.41 -11.13
N THR A 122 3.56 2.27 -10.87
CA THR A 122 2.54 3.26 -11.28
C THR A 122 2.79 4.65 -10.70
N ARG A 123 3.41 4.76 -9.53
CA ARG A 123 3.72 6.04 -8.87
C ARG A 123 4.69 6.91 -9.69
N PHE A 124 5.52 6.31 -10.52
CA PHE A 124 6.48 7.02 -11.38
C PHE A 124 5.95 7.34 -12.78
N ALA A 125 4.70 7.00 -13.09
CA ALA A 125 4.05 7.39 -14.33
C ALA A 125 3.67 8.88 -14.33
N GLN A 126 3.69 9.50 -15.51
CA GLN A 126 3.51 10.95 -15.66
C GLN A 126 2.24 11.51 -15.01
N TYR A 127 1.13 10.75 -15.05
CA TYR A 127 -0.15 11.17 -14.49
C TYR A 127 -0.32 10.85 -13.00
N SER A 128 0.64 10.13 -12.40
CA SER A 128 0.60 9.79 -10.98
C SER A 128 1.37 10.77 -10.10
N LEU A 129 2.24 11.60 -10.72
CA LEU A 129 3.15 12.48 -10.01
C LEU A 129 2.75 13.93 -10.25
N ARG A 130 2.13 14.57 -9.27
CA ARG A 130 1.94 16.02 -9.31
C ARG A 130 3.31 16.72 -9.27
N ASN A 131 3.58 17.58 -10.25
CA ASN A 131 4.78 18.41 -10.33
C ASN A 131 6.12 17.65 -10.38
N LYS A 132 6.13 16.36 -10.65
CA LYS A 132 7.35 15.58 -10.83
C LYS A 132 7.42 15.00 -12.24
N LYS A 133 8.62 14.95 -12.79
CA LYS A 133 8.87 14.31 -14.10
C LYS A 133 8.76 12.79 -13.95
N ALA A 134 8.04 12.16 -14.88
CA ALA A 134 7.95 10.71 -14.96
C ALA A 134 9.34 10.04 -15.10
N TRP A 135 9.50 8.87 -14.49
CA TRP A 135 10.73 8.10 -14.58
C TRP A 135 10.54 6.90 -15.51
N ILE A 136 10.82 7.13 -16.82
CA ILE A 136 10.71 6.09 -17.83
C ILE A 136 11.95 5.21 -17.79
N ILE A 137 11.76 3.89 -17.56
CA ILE A 137 12.81 2.88 -17.51
C ILE A 137 12.92 2.04 -18.80
N GLY A 138 12.17 2.39 -19.83
CA GLY A 138 12.18 1.71 -21.11
C GLY A 138 10.86 1.85 -21.86
N ASN A 139 10.69 1.07 -22.89
CA ASN A 139 9.45 1.01 -23.69
C ASN A 139 9.28 -0.36 -24.37
N ILE A 140 8.10 -0.58 -25.01
CA ILE A 140 7.75 -1.86 -25.64
C ILE A 140 8.64 -2.22 -26.85
N HIS A 141 9.37 -1.27 -27.42
CA HIS A 141 10.23 -1.49 -28.59
C HIS A 141 11.67 -1.81 -28.20
N ASP A 142 12.20 -1.05 -27.23
CA ASP A 142 13.61 -1.12 -26.82
C ASP A 142 13.82 -2.00 -25.57
N GLY A 143 12.72 -2.37 -24.89
CA GLY A 143 12.77 -3.12 -23.64
C GLY A 143 13.14 -2.25 -22.44
N ILE A 144 13.64 -2.89 -21.39
CA ILE A 144 13.98 -2.22 -20.12
C ILE A 144 15.43 -1.74 -20.14
N ASP A 145 15.64 -0.46 -19.87
CA ASP A 145 16.95 0.13 -19.62
C ASP A 145 17.43 -0.24 -18.18
N LYS A 146 18.38 -1.17 -18.12
CA LYS A 146 18.92 -1.68 -16.85
C LYS A 146 19.60 -0.60 -16.00
N ASN A 147 20.18 0.44 -16.62
CA ASN A 147 20.83 1.52 -15.90
C ASN A 147 19.81 2.40 -15.20
N LYS A 148 18.67 2.67 -15.85
CA LYS A 148 17.56 3.43 -15.26
C LYS A 148 16.79 2.63 -14.22
N LEU A 149 16.75 1.31 -14.34
CA LEU A 149 16.10 0.42 -13.38
C LEU A 149 16.94 0.19 -12.13
N ARG A 150 18.27 0.13 -12.27
CA ARG A 150 19.22 -0.22 -11.20
C ARG A 150 19.01 0.53 -9.89
N PRO A 151 18.79 1.86 -9.86
CA PRO A 151 18.56 2.59 -8.61
C PRO A 151 17.43 1.99 -7.76
N PHE A 152 16.36 1.52 -8.40
CA PHE A 152 15.22 0.92 -7.70
C PHE A 152 15.49 -0.48 -7.15
N LEU A 153 16.39 -1.24 -7.77
CA LEU A 153 16.76 -2.57 -7.33
C LEU A 153 17.72 -2.57 -6.14
N THR A 154 18.44 -1.46 -5.94
CA THR A 154 19.45 -1.30 -4.88
C THR A 154 18.94 -0.50 -3.69
N LEU A 155 17.65 -0.16 -3.66
CA LEU A 155 17.06 0.60 -2.58
C LEU A 155 17.02 -0.19 -1.28
N ASP A 156 17.48 0.46 -0.22
CA ASP A 156 17.44 -0.04 1.14
C ASP A 156 16.78 1.00 2.06
N ARG A 157 15.86 0.56 2.92
CA ARG A 157 15.07 1.47 3.77
C ARG A 157 15.95 2.25 4.74
N CYS A 158 16.94 1.62 5.34
CA CYS A 158 17.80 2.29 6.32
C CYS A 158 18.71 3.34 5.68
N THR A 159 19.26 3.06 4.48
CA THR A 159 20.12 4.03 3.79
C THR A 159 19.39 5.24 3.23
N GLN A 160 18.06 5.15 3.08
CA GLN A 160 17.24 6.21 2.50
C GLN A 160 16.31 6.90 3.51
N SER A 161 16.20 6.36 4.70
CA SER A 161 15.40 6.95 5.78
C SER A 161 16.20 7.98 6.56
N THR A 162 15.50 8.98 7.09
CA THR A 162 16.08 9.90 8.09
C THR A 162 16.35 9.15 9.39
N GLN A 163 17.20 9.70 10.26
CA GLN A 163 17.44 9.10 11.58
C GLN A 163 16.15 8.98 12.39
N GLU A 164 15.28 9.97 12.32
CA GLU A 164 13.95 9.94 12.95
C GLU A 164 13.12 8.73 12.49
N CYS A 165 13.14 8.41 11.20
CA CYS A 165 12.44 7.24 10.67
C CYS A 165 13.09 5.92 11.10
N ILE A 166 14.43 5.88 11.24
CA ILE A 166 15.14 4.69 11.70
C ILE A 166 14.83 4.40 13.17
N ASP A 167 14.78 5.46 13.99
CA ASP A 167 14.51 5.37 15.43
C ASP A 167 13.00 5.23 15.75
N CYS A 168 12.13 5.31 14.76
CA CYS A 168 10.68 5.23 14.92
C CYS A 168 10.25 3.81 15.31
N GLU A 169 9.51 3.69 16.41
CA GLU A 169 9.05 2.40 16.96
C GLU A 169 8.12 1.61 16.02
N VAL A 170 7.51 2.29 15.03
CA VAL A 170 6.57 1.72 14.07
C VAL A 170 7.11 1.68 12.64
N ALA A 171 8.39 1.91 12.45
CA ALA A 171 9.00 2.10 11.13
C ALA A 171 8.84 0.89 10.22
N GLU A 172 8.85 -0.33 10.73
CA GLU A 172 8.70 -1.54 9.91
C GLU A 172 7.32 -1.61 9.27
N GLY A 173 6.28 -1.18 9.98
CA GLY A 173 4.91 -1.12 9.48
C GLY A 173 4.60 0.12 8.64
N CYS A 174 5.49 1.10 8.61
CA CYS A 174 5.27 2.33 7.85
C CYS A 174 5.25 2.03 6.36
N ALA A 175 4.19 2.50 5.69
CA ALA A 175 4.05 2.38 4.24
C ALA A 175 4.99 3.37 3.54
N TRP A 176 6.23 2.99 3.42
CA TRP A 176 7.25 3.80 2.78
C TRP A 176 7.11 3.79 1.25
N CYS A 177 7.09 4.96 0.63
CA CYS A 177 6.98 5.13 -0.81
C CYS A 177 8.14 6.00 -1.32
N GLN A 178 8.71 5.63 -2.48
CA GLN A 178 9.81 6.36 -3.13
C GLN A 178 9.33 7.41 -4.14
N GLY A 179 8.06 7.39 -4.49
CA GLY A 179 7.46 8.28 -5.47
C GLY A 179 7.08 9.66 -4.94
#